data_0b94e63e2ca074ef3881a24771910525
#
_entry.id   0b94e63e2ca074ef3881a24771910525
#
_cell.length_a   1.000
_cell.length_b   1.000
_cell.length_c   1.000
_cell.angle_alpha   90.00
_cell.angle_beta   90.00
_cell.angle_gamma   90.00
#
_symmetry.space_group_name_H-M   'P 1'
#
loop_
_entity.id
_entity.type
_entity.pdbx_description
1 polymer ?
#
loop_
_entity_poly.entity_id
_entity_poly.type
_entity_poly.pdbx_seq_one_letter_code
_entity_poly.pdbx_strand_id
1 'polypeptide(L)'
;MKILIKILTILLLAAVLLAFSPLEGAQAAVFSGEEAAPSAFRGEDSSPIPCWGLYSAQRLMMDECWPMPSYSLPAEKPDPELAELPYHYLRVLNVKVPLYWTLDDAAAGVNSPRRLLPGFDYVSIYNQAKVKGEWYYLIAENLWMPGEQAEYVGSVSGFQGLKFERTPETGFGWVLYEVESRTGPGGEESRPTGKVYSRYHPLQVYEVQDGGEVSWLLIGPGEWIPANKTAWQDPQPEIPRGVEGSRWISINLAQQILSVYEEGELVYATLTATGVEGFWTRPGSFRIKSKLETETMRGSFAADRSDYYYLEDVPWTMYFDQSRALHGAYWHDNFGTPQSKGCVNLSPGDSHFLFQWAEEGDWVHVYDPSGETPTDPDLYQAGGA
;
A
#
# COMPACT_ATOMS: atom_id res chain seq x y z
N MET A 1 -41.36 -35.01 -7.83
CA MET A 1 -40.49 -34.21 -6.97
C MET A 1 -40.30 -32.75 -7.48
N LYS A 2 -41.07 -32.27 -8.47
CA LYS A 2 -41.01 -30.89 -9.00
C LYS A 2 -42.28 -30.05 -8.76
N ILE A 3 -43.25 -30.57 -8.04
CA ILE A 3 -44.54 -29.91 -7.75
C ILE A 3 -44.64 -29.45 -6.28
N LEU A 4 -43.81 -29.98 -5.36
CA LEU A 4 -43.85 -29.59 -3.94
C LEU A 4 -43.04 -28.31 -3.62
N ILE A 5 -42.20 -27.82 -4.52
CA ILE A 5 -41.39 -26.62 -4.30
C ILE A 5 -42.11 -25.32 -4.67
N LYS A 6 -43.17 -25.40 -5.49
CA LYS A 6 -43.92 -24.19 -5.89
C LYS A 6 -45.04 -23.75 -4.92
N ILE A 7 -45.37 -24.56 -3.93
CA ILE A 7 -46.45 -24.24 -2.95
C ILE A 7 -45.86 -23.56 -1.69
N LEU A 8 -44.57 -23.74 -1.41
CA LEU A 8 -43.91 -23.12 -0.24
C LEU A 8 -43.49 -21.65 -0.46
N THR A 9 -43.42 -21.18 -1.71
CA THR A 9 -43.02 -19.81 -2.04
C THR A 9 -44.20 -18.83 -2.06
N ILE A 10 -45.44 -19.29 -2.08
CA ILE A 10 -46.63 -18.44 -2.11
C ILE A 10 -47.17 -18.15 -0.69
N LEU A 11 -46.80 -18.94 0.31
CA LEU A 11 -47.24 -18.76 1.70
C LEU A 11 -46.32 -17.83 2.54
N LEU A 12 -45.16 -17.40 2.03
CA LEU A 12 -44.26 -16.46 2.72
C LEU A 12 -44.46 -15.01 2.28
N LEU A 13 -45.24 -14.70 1.25
CA LEU A 13 -45.54 -13.33 0.81
C LEU A 13 -46.84 -12.74 1.38
N ALA A 14 -47.63 -13.48 2.15
CA ALA A 14 -48.89 -13.01 2.73
C ALA A 14 -48.81 -12.56 4.21
N ALA A 15 -47.60 -12.60 4.85
CA ALA A 15 -47.45 -12.31 6.27
C ALA A 15 -46.74 -10.95 6.58
N VAL A 16 -46.50 -10.10 5.57
CA VAL A 16 -45.79 -8.81 5.78
C VAL A 16 -46.68 -7.57 5.57
N LEU A 17 -47.98 -7.74 5.37
CA LEU A 17 -48.91 -6.64 5.05
C LEU A 17 -49.94 -6.29 6.15
N LEU A 18 -49.66 -6.57 7.42
CA LEU A 18 -50.55 -6.16 8.53
C LEU A 18 -49.74 -5.64 9.76
N ALA A 19 -49.08 -4.51 9.64
CA ALA A 19 -48.68 -3.71 10.81
C ALA A 19 -48.24 -2.29 10.39
N PHE A 20 -49.14 -1.48 9.89
CA PHE A 20 -49.04 -0.03 9.96
C PHE A 20 -50.38 0.58 10.27
N SER A 21 -50.65 0.86 11.55
CA SER A 21 -51.69 1.76 11.99
C SER A 21 -51.09 3.15 12.16
N PRO A 22 -51.77 4.21 11.70
CA PRO A 22 -51.30 5.58 11.89
C PRO A 22 -51.53 6.06 13.32
N LEU A 23 -50.51 6.58 13.96
CA LEU A 23 -50.63 7.40 15.17
C LEU A 23 -50.96 8.83 14.76
N GLU A 24 -52.19 9.24 15.10
CA GLU A 24 -52.65 10.63 15.04
C GLU A 24 -51.98 11.49 16.12
N GLY A 25 -51.65 12.73 15.74
CA GLY A 25 -51.70 13.89 16.60
C GLY A 25 -50.41 14.25 17.34
N ALA A 26 -49.58 15.09 16.71
CA ALA A 26 -48.78 16.08 17.45
C ALA A 26 -48.90 17.43 16.69
N GLN A 27 -49.51 18.39 17.37
CA GLN A 27 -49.74 19.76 16.89
C GLN A 27 -48.42 20.45 16.66
N ALA A 28 -48.31 21.12 15.51
CA ALA A 28 -47.25 22.08 15.22
C ALA A 28 -47.39 23.29 16.15
N ALA A 29 -46.44 23.49 17.04
CA ALA A 29 -46.23 24.74 17.74
C ALA A 29 -45.48 25.68 16.81
N VAL A 30 -46.15 26.73 16.38
CA VAL A 30 -45.55 27.88 15.69
C VAL A 30 -44.75 28.65 16.74
N PHE A 31 -43.42 28.49 16.73
CA PHE A 31 -42.52 29.41 17.42
C PHE A 31 -42.08 30.48 16.44
N SER A 32 -42.68 31.65 16.56
CA SER A 32 -42.14 32.92 16.08
C SER A 32 -41.06 33.36 17.09
N GLY A 33 -39.83 33.10 16.76
CA GLY A 33 -38.67 33.58 17.48
C GLY A 33 -37.63 33.96 16.45
N GLU A 34 -37.36 35.24 16.29
CA GLU A 34 -36.12 35.74 15.72
C GLU A 34 -34.96 35.20 16.54
N GLU A 35 -34.38 34.07 16.11
CA GLU A 35 -33.09 33.62 16.65
C GLU A 35 -32.00 34.30 15.82
N ALA A 36 -31.25 35.14 16.51
CA ALA A 36 -30.00 35.70 16.07
C ALA A 36 -29.06 34.56 15.58
N ALA A 37 -28.42 34.81 14.46
CA ALA A 37 -27.34 33.97 13.95
C ALA A 37 -26.39 33.59 15.08
N PRO A 38 -25.93 32.30 15.16
CA PRO A 38 -24.99 31.92 16.18
C PRO A 38 -23.74 32.79 16.04
N SER A 39 -23.42 33.49 17.11
CA SER A 39 -22.20 34.28 17.25
C SER A 39 -21.03 33.37 16.92
N ALA A 40 -20.27 33.76 15.90
CA ALA A 40 -19.03 33.16 15.53
C ALA A 40 -18.20 32.78 16.77
N PHE A 41 -17.68 31.55 16.77
CA PHE A 41 -16.68 31.12 17.70
C PHE A 41 -15.52 32.12 17.71
N ARG A 42 -15.52 33.02 18.69
CA ARG A 42 -14.33 33.75 19.11
C ARG A 42 -13.63 32.88 20.15
N GLY A 43 -12.90 31.86 19.67
CA GLY A 43 -11.76 31.31 20.42
C GLY A 43 -10.70 32.42 20.46
N GLU A 44 -10.06 32.62 21.61
CA GLU A 44 -8.98 33.61 21.79
C GLU A 44 -7.65 33.22 21.08
N ASP A 45 -7.70 32.42 20.02
CA ASP A 45 -6.56 32.14 19.15
C ASP A 45 -6.78 32.92 17.84
N SER A 46 -6.17 34.10 17.77
CA SER A 46 -6.24 35.03 16.65
C SER A 46 -5.31 34.66 15.51
N SER A 47 -5.11 33.36 15.25
CA SER A 47 -4.37 32.90 14.07
C SER A 47 -5.16 33.27 12.82
N PRO A 48 -4.57 33.97 11.83
CA PRO A 48 -5.26 34.31 10.59
C PRO A 48 -5.65 33.08 9.82
N ILE A 49 -6.85 33.09 9.21
CA ILE A 49 -7.37 31.98 8.42
C ILE A 49 -6.56 31.84 7.13
N PRO A 50 -6.10 30.65 6.76
CA PRO A 50 -5.35 30.46 5.53
C PRO A 50 -6.21 30.70 4.28
N CYS A 51 -5.72 31.52 3.34
CA CYS A 51 -6.44 31.86 2.09
C CYS A 51 -6.66 30.70 1.15
N TRP A 52 -5.90 29.68 1.26
CA TRP A 52 -5.84 28.59 0.30
C TRP A 52 -6.97 27.56 0.48
N GLY A 53 -7.62 27.51 1.64
CA GLY A 53 -8.81 26.71 1.88
C GLY A 53 -10.13 27.39 1.50
N LEU A 54 -10.11 28.65 1.01
CA LEU A 54 -11.32 29.41 0.73
C LEU A 54 -11.65 29.42 -0.78
N TYR A 55 -12.88 29.05 -1.12
CA TYR A 55 -13.43 29.23 -2.46
C TYR A 55 -13.45 30.69 -2.90
N SER A 56 -13.39 30.90 -4.22
CA SER A 56 -13.25 32.21 -4.85
C SER A 56 -14.19 33.31 -4.32
N ALA A 57 -15.42 32.98 -3.91
CA ALA A 57 -16.38 33.92 -3.38
C ALA A 57 -16.09 34.38 -1.93
N GLN A 58 -15.53 33.50 -1.10
CA GLN A 58 -15.11 33.82 0.26
C GLN A 58 -13.78 34.59 0.31
N ARG A 59 -12.92 34.37 -0.67
CA ARG A 59 -11.62 35.05 -0.83
C ARG A 59 -11.75 36.56 -1.02
N LEU A 60 -12.84 37.00 -1.64
CA LEU A 60 -13.11 38.43 -1.90
C LEU A 60 -13.65 39.18 -0.67
N MET A 61 -14.01 38.48 0.41
CA MET A 61 -14.62 39.09 1.61
C MET A 61 -13.68 39.15 2.82
N MET A 62 -12.43 38.66 2.71
CA MET A 62 -11.47 38.65 3.82
C MET A 62 -10.27 39.55 3.52
N ASP A 63 -10.16 40.65 4.27
CA ASP A 63 -9.03 41.59 4.17
C ASP A 63 -7.70 41.03 4.72
N GLU A 64 -7.74 39.96 5.49
CA GLU A 64 -6.56 39.32 6.09
C GLU A 64 -6.64 37.81 5.96
N CYS A 65 -5.93 37.25 5.01
CA CYS A 65 -5.73 35.83 4.91
C CYS A 65 -4.25 35.49 4.77
N TRP A 66 -3.84 34.36 5.37
CA TRP A 66 -2.48 33.88 5.31
C TRP A 66 -2.19 33.22 3.95
N PRO A 67 -1.11 33.61 3.24
CA PRO A 67 -0.74 32.94 2.00
C PRO A 67 -0.37 31.48 2.28
N MET A 68 -0.69 30.58 1.32
CA MET A 68 -0.23 29.19 1.40
C MET A 68 1.29 29.17 1.63
N PRO A 69 1.77 28.39 2.61
CA PRO A 69 3.21 28.24 2.79
C PRO A 69 3.82 27.71 1.49
N SER A 70 4.83 28.38 0.97
CA SER A 70 5.53 27.95 -0.25
C SER A 70 6.55 26.83 0.04
N TYR A 71 6.28 25.99 1.04
CA TYR A 71 7.17 24.92 1.41
C TYR A 71 6.90 23.69 0.55
N SER A 72 7.90 23.22 -0.16
CA SER A 72 7.98 21.84 -0.58
C SER A 72 8.02 20.92 0.65
N LEU A 73 7.56 19.68 0.53
CA LEU A 73 7.77 18.68 1.58
C LEU A 73 9.23 18.77 2.08
N PRO A 74 9.47 18.81 3.40
CA PRO A 74 10.84 18.81 3.95
C PRO A 74 11.46 17.42 3.85
N ALA A 75 11.58 16.93 2.62
CA ALA A 75 11.97 15.56 2.32
C ALA A 75 12.72 15.47 1.01
N GLU A 76 13.62 14.51 0.94
CA GLU A 76 14.42 14.16 -0.23
C GLU A 76 14.27 12.67 -0.56
N LYS A 77 14.61 12.28 -1.78
CA LYS A 77 14.72 10.86 -2.12
C LYS A 77 15.99 10.29 -1.48
N PRO A 78 15.92 9.02 -1.01
CA PRO A 78 17.12 8.33 -0.55
C PRO A 78 18.12 8.11 -1.70
N ASP A 79 19.33 7.67 -1.34
CA ASP A 79 20.37 7.36 -2.31
C ASP A 79 19.88 6.36 -3.35
N PRO A 80 19.96 6.66 -4.65
CA PRO A 80 19.54 5.75 -5.70
C PRO A 80 20.31 4.42 -5.73
N GLU A 81 21.54 4.37 -5.20
CA GLU A 81 22.32 3.13 -5.10
C GLU A 81 21.64 2.08 -4.19
N LEU A 82 20.78 2.50 -3.27
CA LEU A 82 19.99 1.58 -2.45
C LEU A 82 19.02 0.72 -3.29
N ALA A 83 18.67 1.13 -4.50
CA ALA A 83 17.81 0.35 -5.39
C ALA A 83 18.55 -0.76 -6.15
N GLU A 84 19.88 -0.83 -6.05
CA GLU A 84 20.65 -1.90 -6.66
C GLU A 84 20.39 -3.22 -5.96
N LEU A 85 20.04 -4.23 -6.76
CA LEU A 85 19.80 -5.58 -6.27
C LEU A 85 21.08 -6.41 -6.29
N PRO A 86 21.25 -7.32 -5.31
CA PRO A 86 22.44 -8.18 -5.26
C PRO A 86 22.50 -9.21 -6.39
N TYR A 87 21.38 -9.50 -7.02
CA TYR A 87 21.24 -10.49 -8.09
C TYR A 87 20.46 -9.97 -9.28
N HIS A 88 20.69 -10.59 -10.44
CA HIS A 88 19.78 -10.57 -11.57
C HIS A 88 18.78 -11.73 -11.45
N TYR A 89 17.55 -11.51 -11.89
CA TYR A 89 16.47 -12.48 -11.71
C TYR A 89 15.85 -12.90 -13.04
N LEU A 90 15.33 -14.12 -13.05
CA LEU A 90 14.52 -14.67 -14.13
C LEU A 90 13.13 -14.98 -13.59
N ARG A 91 12.11 -14.58 -14.32
CA ARG A 91 10.76 -15.11 -14.17
C ARG A 91 10.69 -16.45 -14.90
N VAL A 92 10.36 -17.51 -14.19
CA VAL A 92 10.17 -18.83 -14.78
C VAL A 92 8.79 -18.94 -15.37
N LEU A 93 8.68 -19.51 -16.57
CA LEU A 93 7.38 -19.75 -17.20
C LEU A 93 6.59 -20.79 -16.40
N ASN A 94 5.27 -20.70 -16.44
CA ASN A 94 4.38 -21.57 -15.67
C ASN A 94 4.32 -23.01 -16.22
N VAL A 95 5.48 -23.67 -16.23
CA VAL A 95 5.68 -25.06 -16.72
C VAL A 95 6.61 -25.79 -15.76
N LYS A 96 6.63 -27.12 -15.84
CA LYS A 96 7.61 -27.94 -15.09
C LYS A 96 8.98 -27.79 -15.72
N VAL A 97 9.91 -27.12 -15.05
CA VAL A 97 11.26 -26.88 -15.53
C VAL A 97 12.24 -27.89 -14.92
N PRO A 98 12.94 -28.70 -15.74
CA PRO A 98 13.94 -29.60 -15.25
C PRO A 98 15.19 -28.86 -14.77
N LEU A 99 15.75 -29.28 -13.64
CA LEU A 99 16.97 -28.72 -13.06
C LEU A 99 18.06 -29.78 -13.06
N TYR A 100 19.32 -29.37 -13.18
CA TYR A 100 20.45 -30.28 -13.39
C TYR A 100 21.65 -29.90 -12.50
N TRP A 101 22.42 -30.92 -12.05
CA TRP A 101 23.63 -30.66 -11.27
C TRP A 101 24.79 -30.14 -12.10
N THR A 102 24.82 -30.43 -13.38
CA THR A 102 25.91 -30.00 -14.27
C THR A 102 25.36 -29.33 -15.53
N LEU A 103 26.16 -28.43 -16.10
CA LEU A 103 25.84 -27.80 -17.38
C LEU A 103 25.75 -28.81 -18.51
N ASP A 104 26.62 -29.88 -18.51
CA ASP A 104 26.61 -30.90 -19.51
C ASP A 104 25.30 -31.71 -19.49
N ASP A 105 24.82 -32.10 -18.31
CA ASP A 105 23.52 -32.78 -18.16
C ASP A 105 22.37 -31.87 -18.61
N ALA A 106 22.41 -30.57 -18.28
CA ALA A 106 21.43 -29.62 -18.72
C ALA A 106 21.40 -29.49 -20.25
N ALA A 107 22.58 -29.37 -20.87
CA ALA A 107 22.70 -29.26 -22.32
C ALA A 107 22.33 -30.54 -23.08
N ALA A 108 22.46 -31.70 -22.43
CA ALA A 108 22.03 -33.00 -22.96
C ALA A 108 20.57 -33.33 -22.62
N GLY A 109 19.95 -32.65 -21.67
CA GLY A 109 18.58 -32.92 -21.21
C GLY A 109 18.45 -34.24 -20.44
N VAL A 110 19.51 -34.70 -19.75
CA VAL A 110 19.56 -36.00 -19.05
C VAL A 110 19.85 -35.80 -17.56
N ASN A 111 19.56 -36.81 -16.76
CA ASN A 111 19.91 -36.89 -15.33
C ASN A 111 19.33 -35.70 -14.49
N SER A 112 18.13 -35.25 -14.81
CA SER A 112 17.48 -34.18 -14.01
C SER A 112 17.11 -34.72 -12.62
N PRO A 113 17.73 -34.22 -11.52
CA PRO A 113 17.44 -34.68 -10.17
C PRO A 113 16.09 -34.18 -9.65
N ARG A 114 15.64 -33.03 -10.08
CA ARG A 114 14.37 -32.41 -9.67
C ARG A 114 13.84 -31.46 -10.73
N ARG A 115 12.63 -30.93 -10.48
CA ARG A 115 11.97 -29.96 -11.34
C ARG A 115 11.36 -28.87 -10.49
N LEU A 116 11.41 -27.63 -10.98
CA LEU A 116 10.52 -26.59 -10.49
C LEU A 116 9.08 -26.95 -10.86
N LEU A 117 8.16 -26.70 -9.95
CA LEU A 117 6.73 -26.85 -10.20
C LEU A 117 6.21 -25.64 -10.95
N PRO A 118 5.12 -25.77 -11.73
CA PRO A 118 4.45 -24.60 -12.28
C PRO A 118 3.94 -23.70 -11.16
N GLY A 119 4.16 -22.39 -11.27
CA GLY A 119 3.75 -21.46 -10.26
C GLY A 119 4.14 -20.02 -10.55
N PHE A 120 4.15 -19.22 -9.51
CA PHE A 120 4.70 -17.86 -9.52
C PHE A 120 6.16 -17.93 -9.08
N ASP A 121 7.04 -18.24 -10.06
CA ASP A 121 8.41 -18.60 -9.78
C ASP A 121 9.39 -17.59 -10.33
N TYR A 122 10.32 -17.17 -9.48
CA TYR A 122 11.43 -16.29 -9.81
C TYR A 122 12.71 -16.86 -9.22
N VAL A 123 13.77 -16.91 -10.03
CA VAL A 123 15.06 -17.45 -9.65
C VAL A 123 16.18 -16.45 -9.86
N SER A 124 17.21 -16.52 -9.03
CA SER A 124 18.41 -15.69 -9.10
C SER A 124 19.44 -16.27 -10.06
N ILE A 125 20.15 -15.42 -10.78
CA ILE A 125 21.21 -15.82 -11.70
C ILE A 125 22.55 -15.73 -10.96
N TYR A 126 23.15 -16.87 -10.62
CA TYR A 126 24.50 -16.94 -10.04
C TYR A 126 25.58 -17.04 -11.12
N ASN A 127 25.25 -17.69 -12.25
CA ASN A 127 26.12 -17.77 -13.42
C ASN A 127 25.28 -18.07 -14.67
N GLN A 128 25.87 -17.86 -15.83
CA GLN A 128 25.21 -18.19 -17.11
C GLN A 128 26.21 -18.75 -18.12
N ALA A 129 25.72 -19.62 -18.96
CA ALA A 129 26.52 -20.23 -20.03
C ALA A 129 25.70 -20.39 -21.31
N LYS A 130 26.38 -20.32 -22.48
CA LYS A 130 25.74 -20.56 -23.77
C LYS A 130 26.35 -21.83 -24.40
N VAL A 131 25.50 -22.84 -24.59
CA VAL A 131 25.92 -24.14 -25.19
C VAL A 131 25.11 -24.36 -26.45
N LYS A 132 25.76 -24.55 -27.61
CA LYS A 132 25.12 -24.75 -28.94
C LYS A 132 24.07 -23.71 -29.32
N GLY A 133 24.24 -22.47 -28.83
CA GLY A 133 23.31 -21.38 -29.12
C GLY A 133 22.25 -21.13 -28.04
N GLU A 134 22.01 -22.08 -27.16
CA GLU A 134 21.03 -22.00 -26.07
C GLU A 134 21.64 -21.48 -24.78
N TRP A 135 20.88 -20.68 -24.02
CA TRP A 135 21.28 -20.19 -22.71
C TRP A 135 20.90 -21.17 -21.59
N TYR A 136 21.80 -21.27 -20.62
CA TYR A 136 21.61 -22.00 -19.37
C TYR A 136 22.02 -21.11 -18.20
N TYR A 137 21.26 -21.15 -17.13
CA TYR A 137 21.48 -20.34 -15.94
C TYR A 137 21.76 -21.22 -14.73
N LEU A 138 22.81 -20.89 -14.00
CA LEU A 138 23.07 -21.44 -12.68
C LEU A 138 22.24 -20.66 -11.68
N ILE A 139 21.35 -21.36 -11.00
CA ILE A 139 20.44 -20.82 -9.98
C ILE A 139 20.81 -21.33 -8.59
N ALA A 140 20.03 -20.98 -7.55
CA ALA A 140 20.28 -21.46 -6.19
C ALA A 140 20.50 -22.98 -6.11
N GLU A 141 21.16 -23.43 -5.01
CA GLU A 141 21.53 -24.82 -4.77
C GLU A 141 22.48 -25.43 -5.84
N ASN A 142 23.19 -24.57 -6.60
CA ASN A 142 24.09 -24.95 -7.69
C ASN A 142 23.42 -25.83 -8.78
N LEU A 143 22.20 -25.48 -9.15
CA LEU A 143 21.44 -26.15 -10.18
C LEU A 143 21.43 -25.35 -11.49
N TRP A 144 21.62 -26.07 -12.60
CA TRP A 144 21.51 -25.49 -13.95
C TRP A 144 20.09 -25.62 -14.47
N MET A 145 19.56 -24.52 -15.01
CA MET A 145 18.23 -24.41 -15.60
C MET A 145 18.34 -24.03 -17.09
N PRO A 146 17.58 -24.67 -18.00
CA PRO A 146 17.48 -24.24 -19.40
C PRO A 146 16.82 -22.87 -19.50
N GLY A 147 17.42 -21.97 -20.28
CA GLY A 147 16.96 -20.57 -20.42
C GLY A 147 15.68 -20.38 -21.23
N GLU A 148 15.33 -21.35 -22.10
CA GLU A 148 14.10 -21.31 -22.90
C GLU A 148 12.81 -21.28 -22.06
N GLN A 149 12.90 -21.66 -20.77
CA GLN A 149 11.80 -21.73 -19.82
C GLN A 149 11.70 -20.50 -18.94
N ALA A 150 12.45 -19.44 -19.24
CA ALA A 150 12.51 -18.25 -18.38
C ALA A 150 12.64 -16.96 -19.18
N GLU A 151 12.17 -15.87 -18.55
CA GLU A 151 12.28 -14.51 -19.04
C GLU A 151 13.13 -13.70 -18.06
N TYR A 152 14.03 -12.87 -18.60
CA TYR A 152 14.81 -11.96 -17.77
C TYR A 152 13.89 -10.92 -17.11
N VAL A 153 14.03 -10.77 -15.79
CA VAL A 153 13.36 -9.69 -15.07
C VAL A 153 14.11 -8.40 -15.40
N GLY A 154 13.46 -7.52 -16.12
CA GLY A 154 14.01 -6.22 -16.54
C GLY A 154 14.26 -5.29 -15.36
N SER A 155 14.22 -3.98 -15.62
CA SER A 155 14.41 -2.99 -14.56
C SER A 155 13.37 -3.18 -13.46
N VAL A 156 13.86 -3.36 -12.26
CA VAL A 156 13.07 -3.34 -11.02
C VAL A 156 12.46 -1.94 -10.87
N SER A 157 11.41 -1.82 -10.07
CA SER A 157 10.80 -0.52 -9.78
C SER A 157 11.84 0.54 -9.42
N GLY A 158 11.80 1.67 -10.12
CA GLY A 158 12.56 2.86 -9.77
C GLY A 158 11.87 3.73 -8.71
N PHE A 159 10.78 3.25 -8.12
CA PHE A 159 10.10 3.94 -7.03
C PHE A 159 10.96 3.93 -5.78
N GLN A 160 11.06 5.09 -5.15
CA GLN A 160 11.66 5.28 -3.83
C GLN A 160 10.78 6.22 -3.01
N GLY A 161 10.68 5.92 -1.71
CA GLY A 161 10.02 6.76 -0.73
C GLY A 161 10.73 8.08 -0.49
N LEU A 162 10.45 8.69 0.64
CA LEU A 162 10.97 9.98 1.05
C LEU A 162 11.64 9.89 2.41
N LYS A 163 12.84 10.44 2.49
CA LYS A 163 13.57 10.69 3.74
C LYS A 163 13.23 12.11 4.19
N PHE A 164 12.71 12.25 5.40
CA PHE A 164 12.29 13.52 5.95
C PHE A 164 13.40 14.16 6.79
N GLU A 165 13.60 15.47 6.63
CA GLU A 165 14.49 16.26 7.48
C GLU A 165 13.82 16.63 8.81
N ARG A 166 12.49 16.70 8.79
CA ARG A 166 11.61 16.95 9.93
C ARG A 166 10.21 16.46 9.60
N THR A 167 9.39 16.20 10.60
CA THR A 167 7.99 15.88 10.42
C THR A 167 7.26 17.04 9.70
N PRO A 168 6.57 16.80 8.57
CA PRO A 168 5.79 17.83 7.92
C PRO A 168 4.56 18.24 8.76
N GLU A 169 4.18 19.49 8.71
CA GLU A 169 3.00 20.03 9.41
C GLU A 169 1.67 19.69 8.71
N THR A 170 1.75 19.19 7.48
CA THR A 170 0.59 18.85 6.63
C THR A 170 0.66 17.38 6.21
N GLY A 171 -0.44 16.88 5.64
CA GLY A 171 -0.46 15.54 5.06
C GLY A 171 0.55 15.40 3.90
N PHE A 172 0.93 14.16 3.64
CA PHE A 172 1.83 13.80 2.55
C PHE A 172 1.37 12.49 1.89
N GLY A 173 1.88 12.23 0.68
CA GLY A 173 1.55 11.01 -0.04
C GLY A 173 2.10 10.98 -1.45
N TRP A 174 1.48 10.15 -2.29
CA TRP A 174 1.87 9.93 -3.68
C TRP A 174 0.66 9.76 -4.59
N VAL A 175 0.82 10.17 -5.84
CA VAL A 175 -0.11 9.83 -6.92
C VAL A 175 0.03 8.34 -7.24
N LEU A 176 -1.07 7.60 -7.27
CA LEU A 176 -1.11 6.19 -7.68
C LEU A 176 -1.49 6.02 -9.16
N TYR A 177 -2.32 6.90 -9.67
CA TYR A 177 -2.78 6.90 -11.05
C TYR A 177 -2.65 8.29 -11.64
N GLU A 178 -2.06 8.41 -12.83
CA GLU A 178 -1.91 9.69 -13.52
C GLU A 178 -3.21 10.51 -13.43
N VAL A 179 -3.09 11.78 -13.07
CA VAL A 179 -4.23 12.64 -12.79
C VAL A 179 -3.91 14.10 -13.16
N GLU A 180 -4.86 14.76 -13.80
CA GLU A 180 -4.82 16.19 -14.04
C GLU A 180 -5.48 16.93 -12.85
N SER A 181 -4.80 17.94 -12.32
CA SER A 181 -5.36 18.77 -11.24
C SER A 181 -6.47 19.69 -11.75
N ARG A 182 -7.31 20.12 -10.81
CA ARG A 182 -8.46 20.99 -11.07
C ARG A 182 -8.41 22.22 -10.18
N THR A 183 -9.12 23.27 -10.59
CA THR A 183 -9.19 24.56 -9.86
C THR A 183 -10.05 24.51 -8.59
N GLY A 184 -10.78 23.41 -8.36
CA GLY A 184 -11.64 23.20 -7.20
C GLY A 184 -11.97 21.72 -7.00
N PRO A 185 -12.57 21.35 -5.86
CA PRO A 185 -12.87 19.98 -5.48
C PRO A 185 -14.12 19.42 -6.16
N GLY A 186 -14.06 19.27 -7.48
CA GLY A 186 -15.19 18.79 -8.28
C GLY A 186 -16.27 19.85 -8.52
N GLY A 187 -17.45 19.40 -8.98
CA GLY A 187 -18.58 20.28 -9.30
C GLY A 187 -18.45 21.02 -10.65
N GLU A 188 -19.50 21.77 -10.99
CA GLU A 188 -19.61 22.42 -12.32
C GLU A 188 -18.60 23.55 -12.53
N GLU A 189 -18.14 24.20 -11.48
CA GLU A 189 -17.19 25.32 -11.55
C GLU A 189 -15.73 24.87 -11.58
N SER A 190 -15.46 23.62 -11.22
CA SER A 190 -14.11 23.05 -11.24
C SER A 190 -13.63 22.84 -12.68
N ARG A 191 -12.47 23.37 -13.02
CA ARG A 191 -11.86 23.29 -14.37
C ARG A 191 -10.51 22.59 -14.29
N PRO A 192 -10.10 21.84 -15.32
CA PRO A 192 -8.73 21.36 -15.44
C PRO A 192 -7.74 22.51 -15.37
N THR A 193 -6.60 22.31 -14.71
CA THR A 193 -5.52 23.31 -14.61
C THR A 193 -4.51 23.21 -15.75
N GLY A 194 -4.49 22.10 -16.47
CA GLY A 194 -3.46 21.75 -17.46
C GLY A 194 -2.21 21.09 -16.84
N LYS A 195 -2.16 20.94 -15.51
CA LYS A 195 -1.06 20.26 -14.81
C LYS A 195 -1.40 18.80 -14.58
N VAL A 196 -0.58 17.91 -15.11
CA VAL A 196 -0.70 16.46 -14.97
C VAL A 196 0.36 15.94 -14.02
N TYR A 197 -0.07 15.14 -13.07
CA TYR A 197 0.79 14.47 -12.10
C TYR A 197 0.91 12.99 -12.45
N SER A 198 2.13 12.55 -12.69
CA SER A 198 2.42 11.16 -13.03
C SER A 198 2.37 10.26 -11.79
N ARG A 199 2.25 8.98 -12.01
CA ARG A 199 2.35 7.97 -10.96
C ARG A 199 3.63 8.16 -10.13
N TYR A 200 3.49 7.97 -8.82
CA TYR A 200 4.55 8.11 -7.82
C TYR A 200 5.07 9.55 -7.63
N HIS A 201 4.38 10.54 -8.19
CA HIS A 201 4.68 11.93 -7.85
C HIS A 201 4.37 12.19 -6.37
N PRO A 202 5.34 12.68 -5.57
CA PRO A 202 5.10 12.99 -4.17
C PRO A 202 4.17 14.18 -4.02
N LEU A 203 3.31 14.13 -3.02
CA LEU A 203 2.30 15.14 -2.74
C LEU A 203 2.45 15.70 -1.33
N GLN A 204 2.21 17.00 -1.20
CA GLN A 204 1.85 17.64 0.06
C GLN A 204 0.34 17.88 0.05
N VAL A 205 -0.35 17.51 1.14
CA VAL A 205 -1.79 17.62 1.25
C VAL A 205 -2.12 18.70 2.28
N TYR A 206 -2.64 19.82 1.82
CA TYR A 206 -2.95 20.99 2.66
C TYR A 206 -4.36 20.96 3.23
N GLU A 207 -5.29 20.40 2.49
CA GLU A 207 -6.71 20.33 2.87
C GLU A 207 -7.36 19.11 2.22
N VAL A 208 -8.34 18.55 2.91
CA VAL A 208 -9.20 17.49 2.40
C VAL A 208 -10.63 17.98 2.40
N GLN A 209 -11.29 17.93 1.26
CA GLN A 209 -12.69 18.29 1.15
C GLN A 209 -13.53 17.11 0.69
N ASP A 210 -14.65 16.87 1.39
CA ASP A 210 -15.64 15.89 0.97
C ASP A 210 -16.37 16.41 -0.28
N GLY A 211 -16.28 15.67 -1.38
CA GLY A 211 -16.96 15.94 -2.64
C GLY A 211 -18.19 15.05 -2.87
N GLY A 212 -18.65 14.31 -1.86
CA GLY A 212 -19.76 13.38 -1.91
C GLY A 212 -19.33 11.98 -2.37
N GLU A 213 -19.14 11.74 -3.65
CA GLU A 213 -18.68 10.43 -4.16
C GLU A 213 -17.17 10.22 -3.96
N VAL A 214 -16.39 11.30 -4.01
CA VAL A 214 -14.92 11.25 -3.90
C VAL A 214 -14.48 12.49 -3.11
N SER A 215 -13.63 12.28 -2.11
CA SER A 215 -12.92 13.37 -1.43
C SER A 215 -11.85 13.97 -2.35
N TRP A 216 -11.55 15.23 -2.16
CA TRP A 216 -10.59 16.00 -2.93
C TRP A 216 -9.48 16.53 -2.05
N LEU A 217 -8.27 16.49 -2.56
CA LEU A 217 -7.06 16.94 -1.88
C LEU A 217 -6.57 18.25 -2.49
N LEU A 218 -6.39 19.27 -1.67
CA LEU A 218 -5.67 20.48 -2.05
C LEU A 218 -4.17 20.20 -1.95
N ILE A 219 -3.49 20.20 -3.08
CA ILE A 219 -2.06 19.84 -3.19
C ILE A 219 -1.16 21.02 -3.55
N GLY A 220 -1.74 22.16 -3.86
CA GLY A 220 -1.05 23.39 -4.24
C GLY A 220 -2.03 24.53 -4.39
N PRO A 221 -1.55 25.78 -4.64
CA PRO A 221 -2.40 26.95 -4.77
C PRO A 221 -3.46 26.80 -5.86
N GLY A 222 -4.71 26.53 -5.49
CA GLY A 222 -5.82 26.28 -6.41
C GLY A 222 -5.69 24.99 -7.22
N GLU A 223 -4.97 24.01 -6.70
CA GLU A 223 -4.76 22.72 -7.34
C GLU A 223 -5.35 21.60 -6.50
N TRP A 224 -6.40 20.99 -7.04
CA TRP A 224 -7.13 19.90 -6.40
C TRP A 224 -7.04 18.64 -7.23
N ILE A 225 -6.85 17.51 -6.55
CA ILE A 225 -6.92 16.17 -7.16
C ILE A 225 -7.87 15.27 -6.37
N PRO A 226 -8.53 14.28 -7.01
CA PRO A 226 -9.38 13.34 -6.30
C PRO A 226 -8.55 12.36 -5.47
N ALA A 227 -8.94 12.16 -4.21
CA ALA A 227 -8.22 11.33 -3.25
C ALA A 227 -8.09 9.85 -3.69
N ASN A 228 -9.06 9.32 -4.44
CA ASN A 228 -9.03 7.94 -4.95
C ASN A 228 -7.96 7.69 -6.04
N LYS A 229 -7.20 8.72 -6.43
CA LYS A 229 -6.04 8.63 -7.34
C LYS A 229 -4.71 8.64 -6.58
N THR A 230 -4.76 8.66 -5.28
CA THR A 230 -3.60 8.86 -4.41
C THR A 230 -3.58 7.88 -3.26
N ALA A 231 -2.41 7.73 -2.64
CA ALA A 231 -2.25 7.28 -1.27
C ALA A 231 -1.71 8.46 -0.46
N TRP A 232 -2.35 8.77 0.66
CA TRP A 232 -1.94 9.92 1.48
C TRP A 232 -2.30 9.70 2.95
N GLN A 233 -1.60 10.39 3.85
CA GLN A 233 -1.91 10.41 5.28
C GLN A 233 -1.33 11.65 5.96
N ASP A 234 -1.86 11.97 7.13
CA ASP A 234 -1.22 12.90 8.05
C ASP A 234 -0.08 12.20 8.80
N PRO A 235 0.98 12.92 9.17
CA PRO A 235 2.00 12.39 10.07
C PRO A 235 1.39 11.98 11.40
N GLN A 236 1.83 10.87 11.96
CA GLN A 236 1.36 10.35 13.26
C GLN A 236 2.54 10.15 14.21
N PRO A 237 3.11 11.24 14.76
CA PRO A 237 4.29 11.16 15.62
C PRO A 237 3.99 10.62 17.01
N GLU A 238 2.73 10.44 17.37
CA GLU A 238 2.34 9.84 18.65
C GLU A 238 2.66 8.35 18.67
N ILE A 239 3.23 7.91 19.80
CA ILE A 239 3.60 6.50 19.98
C ILE A 239 2.32 5.65 19.97
N PRO A 240 2.18 4.67 19.06
CA PRO A 240 0.99 3.84 18.99
C PRO A 240 0.78 3.00 20.26
N ARG A 241 -0.48 2.71 20.56
CA ARG A 241 -0.81 1.85 21.69
C ARG A 241 -0.15 0.47 21.54
N GLY A 242 0.58 0.06 22.57
CA GLY A 242 1.28 -1.23 22.60
C GLY A 242 2.69 -1.18 22.01
N VAL A 243 3.15 -0.01 21.58
CA VAL A 243 4.53 0.28 21.19
C VAL A 243 5.24 0.93 22.39
N GLU A 244 6.46 0.53 22.64
CA GLU A 244 7.33 1.10 23.69
C GLU A 244 8.61 1.62 23.07
N GLY A 245 9.15 2.71 23.62
CA GLY A 245 10.35 3.37 23.11
C GLY A 245 10.03 4.45 22.09
N SER A 246 11.07 4.98 21.45
CA SER A 246 11.00 6.15 20.55
C SER A 246 11.20 5.79 19.07
N ARG A 247 11.33 4.50 18.75
CA ARG A 247 11.54 4.00 17.38
C ARG A 247 10.46 3.00 17.00
N TRP A 248 9.79 3.23 15.87
CA TRP A 248 8.83 2.27 15.32
C TRP A 248 8.60 2.47 13.83
N ILE A 249 8.17 1.40 13.20
CA ILE A 249 7.62 1.37 11.84
C ILE A 249 6.10 1.35 11.97
N SER A 250 5.40 2.21 11.25
CA SER A 250 3.94 2.28 11.19
C SER A 250 3.45 1.93 9.80
N ILE A 251 2.46 1.04 9.66
CA ILE A 251 1.93 0.57 8.37
C ILE A 251 0.44 0.83 8.33
N ASN A 252 0.03 1.75 7.48
CA ASN A 252 -1.35 2.10 7.20
C ASN A 252 -1.89 1.21 6.07
N LEU A 253 -2.73 0.24 6.40
CA LEU A 253 -3.28 -0.72 5.43
C LEU A 253 -4.27 -0.08 4.46
N ALA A 254 -5.05 0.91 4.90
CA ALA A 254 -6.01 1.61 4.04
C ALA A 254 -5.31 2.45 2.96
N GLN A 255 -4.19 3.07 3.30
CA GLN A 255 -3.44 3.94 2.39
C GLN A 255 -2.21 3.25 1.77
N GLN A 256 -1.88 2.04 2.20
CA GLN A 256 -0.69 1.31 1.75
C GLN A 256 0.58 2.15 1.90
N ILE A 257 0.71 2.83 3.03
CA ILE A 257 1.86 3.67 3.38
C ILE A 257 2.56 3.08 4.60
N LEU A 258 3.88 2.95 4.51
CA LEU A 258 4.78 2.69 5.63
C LEU A 258 5.47 3.99 6.03
N SER A 259 5.48 4.27 7.32
CA SER A 259 6.16 5.42 7.93
C SER A 259 7.10 4.96 9.03
N VAL A 260 8.25 5.58 9.13
CA VAL A 260 9.31 5.29 10.10
C VAL A 260 9.45 6.49 11.02
N TYR A 261 9.36 6.23 12.32
CA TYR A 261 9.47 7.26 13.34
C TYR A 261 10.66 7.00 14.27
N GLU A 262 11.38 8.06 14.60
CA GLU A 262 12.48 8.07 15.55
C GLU A 262 12.43 9.33 16.40
N GLU A 263 12.47 9.19 17.73
CA GLU A 263 12.40 10.31 18.70
C GLU A 263 11.18 11.24 18.49
N GLY A 264 10.05 10.69 18.02
CA GLY A 264 8.83 11.44 17.73
C GLY A 264 8.82 12.15 16.37
N GLU A 265 9.88 12.02 15.58
CA GLU A 265 9.96 12.60 14.23
C GLU A 265 9.72 11.55 13.16
N LEU A 266 9.02 11.92 12.09
CA LEU A 266 8.91 11.13 10.88
C LEU A 266 10.24 11.22 10.12
N VAL A 267 10.98 10.11 10.04
CA VAL A 267 12.30 10.08 9.36
C VAL A 267 12.23 9.49 7.96
N TYR A 268 11.23 8.66 7.68
CA TYR A 268 11.04 8.03 6.38
C TYR A 268 9.59 7.66 6.12
N ALA A 269 9.15 7.73 4.87
CA ALA A 269 7.89 7.14 4.45
C ALA A 269 7.96 6.62 3.01
N THR A 270 7.19 5.56 2.74
CA THR A 270 7.11 4.94 1.43
C THR A 270 5.76 4.26 1.19
N LEU A 271 5.47 3.97 -0.09
CA LEU A 271 4.36 3.11 -0.45
C LEU A 271 4.72 1.63 -0.23
N THR A 272 3.72 0.86 0.13
CA THR A 272 3.83 -0.60 0.31
C THR A 272 2.86 -1.33 -0.61
N ALA A 273 2.98 -2.66 -0.66
CA ALA A 273 1.95 -3.54 -1.19
C ALA A 273 1.74 -4.68 -0.18
N THR A 274 0.70 -4.55 0.65
CA THR A 274 0.38 -5.49 1.72
C THR A 274 -0.49 -6.64 1.24
N GLY A 275 -1.00 -7.46 2.15
CA GLY A 275 -1.82 -8.63 1.85
C GLY A 275 -3.15 -8.29 1.18
N VAL A 276 -3.52 -9.07 0.15
CA VAL A 276 -4.84 -8.98 -0.51
C VAL A 276 -5.93 -9.57 0.37
N GLU A 277 -7.19 -9.35 -0.01
CA GLU A 277 -8.35 -9.98 0.64
C GLU A 277 -8.18 -11.51 0.77
N GLY A 278 -8.44 -12.03 1.96
CA GLY A 278 -8.23 -13.44 2.30
C GLY A 278 -6.79 -13.80 2.73
N PHE A 279 -5.81 -12.92 2.47
CA PHE A 279 -4.42 -13.04 2.88
C PHE A 279 -3.91 -11.76 3.53
N TRP A 280 -4.72 -11.13 4.35
CA TRP A 280 -4.42 -9.82 4.94
C TRP A 280 -3.12 -9.79 5.75
N THR A 281 -2.45 -8.66 5.71
CA THR A 281 -1.44 -8.31 6.71
C THR A 281 -2.15 -8.02 8.02
N ARG A 282 -1.76 -8.70 9.10
CA ARG A 282 -2.48 -8.66 10.38
C ARG A 282 -2.30 -7.32 11.10
N PRO A 283 -3.38 -6.61 11.48
CA PRO A 283 -3.28 -5.45 12.36
C PRO A 283 -2.75 -5.84 13.75
N GLY A 284 -1.95 -4.96 14.34
CA GLY A 284 -1.37 -5.16 15.67
C GLY A 284 0.01 -4.54 15.81
N SER A 285 0.60 -4.66 17.00
CA SER A 285 1.97 -4.22 17.28
C SER A 285 2.86 -5.45 17.45
N PHE A 286 3.89 -5.53 16.66
CA PHE A 286 4.83 -6.66 16.56
C PHE A 286 6.26 -6.16 16.74
N ARG A 287 7.20 -7.11 16.85
CA ARG A 287 8.62 -6.79 16.83
C ARG A 287 9.30 -7.51 15.68
N ILE A 288 10.30 -6.88 15.08
CA ILE A 288 11.20 -7.55 14.14
C ILE A 288 11.91 -8.68 14.90
N LYS A 289 11.76 -9.90 14.41
CA LYS A 289 12.28 -11.12 15.05
C LYS A 289 13.59 -11.57 14.45
N SER A 290 13.78 -11.33 13.16
CA SER A 290 14.99 -11.69 12.43
C SER A 290 15.14 -10.84 11.19
N LYS A 291 16.38 -10.63 10.77
CA LYS A 291 16.76 -9.89 9.57
C LYS A 291 17.68 -10.75 8.72
N LEU A 292 17.37 -10.88 7.44
CA LEU A 292 18.12 -11.66 6.47
C LEU A 292 18.40 -10.80 5.24
N GLU A 293 19.64 -10.74 4.79
CA GLU A 293 20.01 -10.00 3.58
C GLU A 293 19.25 -10.54 2.36
N THR A 294 19.10 -11.86 2.29
CA THR A 294 18.28 -12.55 1.29
C THR A 294 17.59 -13.77 1.91
N GLU A 295 16.43 -14.13 1.38
CA GLU A 295 15.64 -15.28 1.81
C GLU A 295 14.96 -15.94 0.60
N THR A 296 14.94 -17.27 0.56
CA THR A 296 14.13 -17.99 -0.43
C THR A 296 12.73 -18.24 0.12
N MET A 297 11.76 -17.54 -0.41
CA MET A 297 10.35 -17.65 -0.02
C MET A 297 9.63 -18.64 -0.95
N ARG A 298 8.96 -19.63 -0.36
CA ARG A 298 8.20 -20.64 -1.12
C ARG A 298 7.02 -21.15 -0.31
N GLY A 299 5.93 -21.43 -1.00
CA GLY A 299 4.75 -21.94 -0.32
C GLY A 299 3.59 -22.22 -1.25
N SER A 300 2.51 -22.66 -0.65
CA SER A 300 1.22 -22.86 -1.27
C SER A 300 0.17 -22.89 -0.16
N PHE A 301 -0.94 -22.21 -0.34
CA PHE A 301 -2.07 -22.22 0.59
C PHE A 301 -3.16 -23.18 0.13
N ALA A 302 -3.25 -23.45 -1.16
CA ALA A 302 -4.16 -24.43 -1.71
C ALA A 302 -3.64 -25.85 -1.53
N ALA A 303 -4.51 -26.78 -1.13
CA ALA A 303 -4.16 -28.18 -0.91
C ALA A 303 -3.65 -28.87 -2.20
N ASP A 304 -4.13 -28.43 -3.36
CA ASP A 304 -3.71 -28.92 -4.68
C ASP A 304 -2.46 -28.20 -5.22
N ARG A 305 -1.92 -27.24 -4.46
CA ARG A 305 -0.77 -26.41 -4.80
C ARG A 305 -0.94 -25.59 -6.09
N SER A 306 -2.16 -25.25 -6.48
CA SER A 306 -2.44 -24.46 -7.67
C SER A 306 -1.94 -23.02 -7.56
N ASP A 307 -1.70 -22.54 -6.33
CA ASP A 307 -1.19 -21.21 -5.98
C ASP A 307 0.28 -21.23 -5.53
N TYR A 308 1.04 -22.29 -5.94
CA TYR A 308 2.46 -22.43 -5.58
C TYR A 308 3.27 -21.23 -6.03
N TYR A 309 4.20 -20.81 -5.19
CA TYR A 309 5.19 -19.77 -5.50
C TYR A 309 6.58 -20.20 -5.00
N TYR A 310 7.60 -19.71 -5.70
CA TYR A 310 9.01 -19.91 -5.39
C TYR A 310 9.80 -18.64 -5.78
N LEU A 311 10.33 -17.94 -4.79
CA LEU A 311 11.03 -16.67 -4.95
C LEU A 311 12.42 -16.82 -4.35
N GLU A 312 13.46 -16.87 -5.18
CA GLU A 312 14.84 -16.93 -4.72
C GLU A 312 15.36 -15.55 -4.32
N ASP A 313 16.21 -15.54 -3.30
CA ASP A 313 16.96 -14.37 -2.83
C ASP A 313 16.12 -13.11 -2.71
N VAL A 314 14.96 -13.23 -2.04
CA VAL A 314 14.12 -12.07 -1.70
C VAL A 314 14.93 -11.15 -0.78
N PRO A 315 15.23 -9.91 -1.21
CA PRO A 315 16.20 -9.08 -0.53
C PRO A 315 15.64 -8.38 0.71
N TRP A 316 16.51 -8.16 1.68
CA TRP A 316 16.29 -7.34 2.88
C TRP A 316 15.04 -7.73 3.66
N THR A 317 14.93 -9.04 3.93
CA THR A 317 13.78 -9.65 4.60
C THR A 317 13.85 -9.47 6.11
N MET A 318 12.78 -8.94 6.70
CA MET A 318 12.63 -8.72 8.14
C MET A 318 11.30 -9.32 8.63
N TYR A 319 11.38 -10.48 9.29
CA TYR A 319 10.20 -11.16 9.84
C TYR A 319 9.70 -10.48 11.12
N PHE A 320 8.39 -10.19 11.20
CA PHE A 320 7.78 -9.55 12.37
C PHE A 320 6.58 -10.33 12.94
N ASP A 321 5.76 -10.98 12.12
CA ASP A 321 4.58 -11.74 12.57
C ASP A 321 4.51 -13.09 11.87
N GLN A 322 4.82 -14.17 12.59
CA GLN A 322 4.92 -15.54 12.05
C GLN A 322 5.81 -15.57 10.80
N SER A 323 5.27 -15.91 9.64
CA SER A 323 5.96 -15.86 8.34
C SER A 323 5.71 -14.57 7.56
N ARG A 324 5.09 -13.54 8.18
CA ARG A 324 4.94 -12.20 7.57
C ARG A 324 6.20 -11.38 7.76
N ALA A 325 6.68 -10.82 6.68
CA ALA A 325 7.91 -10.02 6.66
C ALA A 325 7.73 -8.71 5.90
N LEU A 326 8.58 -7.74 6.21
CA LEU A 326 8.92 -6.60 5.35
C LEU A 326 10.05 -7.07 4.43
N HIS A 327 9.97 -6.84 3.13
CA HIS A 327 11.02 -7.27 2.19
C HIS A 327 10.94 -6.53 0.86
N GLY A 328 12.01 -6.54 0.10
CA GLY A 328 12.04 -6.01 -1.26
C GLY A 328 11.33 -6.92 -2.25
N ALA A 329 10.46 -6.35 -3.08
CA ALA A 329 9.80 -7.05 -4.16
C ALA A 329 10.42 -6.65 -5.50
N TYR A 330 11.17 -7.56 -6.11
CA TYR A 330 11.79 -7.36 -7.43
C TYR A 330 10.91 -7.83 -8.60
N TRP A 331 9.73 -8.38 -8.32
CA TRP A 331 8.82 -8.97 -9.32
C TRP A 331 7.62 -8.11 -9.71
N HIS A 332 7.43 -6.96 -9.09
CA HIS A 332 6.37 -6.00 -9.45
C HIS A 332 6.76 -4.57 -9.11
N ASP A 333 6.05 -3.62 -9.75
CA ASP A 333 6.11 -2.19 -9.49
C ASP A 333 4.72 -1.65 -9.14
N ASN A 334 3.97 -2.32 -8.27
CA ASN A 334 2.60 -1.93 -7.96
C ASN A 334 2.45 -1.60 -6.47
N PHE A 335 3.23 -0.59 -6.02
CA PHE A 335 3.15 -0.08 -4.66
C PHE A 335 2.00 0.92 -4.52
N GLY A 336 1.39 0.98 -3.33
CA GLY A 336 0.17 1.73 -3.03
C GLY A 336 -1.12 0.91 -3.19
N THR A 337 -1.01 -0.39 -3.53
CA THR A 337 -2.16 -1.32 -3.63
C THR A 337 -1.78 -2.70 -3.10
N PRO A 338 -2.68 -3.43 -2.42
CA PRO A 338 -2.41 -4.77 -1.92
C PRO A 338 -2.03 -5.74 -3.05
N GLN A 339 -0.99 -6.56 -2.85
CA GLN A 339 -0.45 -7.52 -3.84
C GLN A 339 -0.01 -8.84 -3.24
N SER A 340 0.27 -8.88 -1.92
CA SER A 340 0.94 -10.00 -1.28
C SER A 340 -0.03 -11.02 -0.67
N LYS A 341 0.51 -12.10 -0.16
CA LYS A 341 -0.21 -13.08 0.67
C LYS A 341 0.03 -12.85 2.18
N GLY A 342 0.19 -11.58 2.57
CA GLY A 342 0.31 -11.16 3.98
C GLY A 342 1.61 -10.44 4.33
N CYS A 343 2.66 -10.57 3.53
CA CYS A 343 3.88 -9.79 3.69
C CYS A 343 3.67 -8.31 3.33
N VAL A 344 4.62 -7.48 3.69
CA VAL A 344 4.68 -6.05 3.35
C VAL A 344 5.77 -5.87 2.30
N ASN A 345 5.35 -5.83 1.05
CA ASN A 345 6.25 -5.65 -0.08
C ASN A 345 6.65 -4.18 -0.19
N LEU A 346 7.93 -3.93 -0.34
CA LEU A 346 8.56 -2.63 -0.54
C LEU A 346 9.30 -2.62 -1.87
N SER A 347 9.56 -1.43 -2.42
CA SER A 347 10.53 -1.33 -3.50
C SER A 347 11.91 -1.81 -3.00
N PRO A 348 12.80 -2.27 -3.89
CA PRO A 348 14.13 -2.67 -3.47
C PRO A 348 14.88 -1.58 -2.71
N GLY A 349 14.84 -0.34 -3.18
CA GLY A 349 15.50 0.78 -2.51
C GLY A 349 14.93 1.07 -1.12
N ASP A 350 13.61 1.02 -0.97
CA ASP A 350 12.93 1.27 0.30
C ASP A 350 13.18 0.15 1.31
N SER A 351 13.17 -1.09 0.86
CA SER A 351 13.48 -2.23 1.74
C SER A 351 14.94 -2.23 2.18
N HIS A 352 15.87 -1.80 1.31
CA HIS A 352 17.27 -1.67 1.65
C HIS A 352 17.50 -0.56 2.69
N PHE A 353 16.90 0.62 2.46
CA PHE A 353 16.92 1.71 3.45
C PHE A 353 16.39 1.23 4.81
N LEU A 354 15.22 0.60 4.80
CA LEU A 354 14.59 0.14 6.02
C LEU A 354 15.40 -0.95 6.73
N PHE A 355 16.02 -1.86 5.97
CA PHE A 355 16.90 -2.89 6.51
C PHE A 355 18.15 -2.31 7.17
N GLN A 356 18.72 -1.23 6.62
CA GLN A 356 19.85 -0.52 7.25
C GLN A 356 19.44 0.23 8.52
N TRP A 357 18.23 0.82 8.51
CA TRP A 357 17.73 1.58 9.66
C TRP A 357 17.26 0.69 10.79
N ALA A 358 16.49 -0.35 10.51
CA ALA A 358 15.83 -1.17 11.52
C ALA A 358 16.77 -2.15 12.22
N GLU A 359 16.47 -2.47 13.47
CA GLU A 359 17.16 -3.49 14.27
C GLU A 359 16.20 -4.60 14.67
N GLU A 360 16.72 -5.80 14.99
CA GLU A 360 15.92 -6.84 15.64
C GLU A 360 15.40 -6.32 16.98
N GLY A 361 14.09 -6.45 17.20
CA GLY A 361 13.41 -5.89 18.36
C GLY A 361 12.70 -4.56 18.11
N ASP A 362 12.96 -3.85 17.00
CA ASP A 362 12.20 -2.66 16.63
C ASP A 362 10.72 -2.98 16.41
N TRP A 363 9.85 -2.02 16.74
CA TRP A 363 8.43 -2.19 16.64
C TRP A 363 7.91 -2.00 15.20
N VAL A 364 6.97 -2.87 14.83
CA VAL A 364 6.16 -2.78 13.61
C VAL A 364 4.70 -2.68 14.05
N HIS A 365 4.11 -1.51 13.87
CA HIS A 365 2.71 -1.23 14.15
C HIS A 365 1.90 -1.23 12.87
N VAL A 366 1.01 -2.21 12.72
CA VAL A 366 0.11 -2.36 11.58
C VAL A 366 -1.29 -1.94 11.99
N TYR A 367 -1.90 -1.01 11.25
CA TYR A 367 -3.24 -0.52 11.56
C TYR A 367 -4.06 -0.27 10.29
N ASP A 368 -5.36 -0.36 10.44
CA ASP A 368 -6.31 -0.07 9.38
C ASP A 368 -7.36 0.94 9.85
N PRO A 369 -7.24 2.23 9.47
CA PRO A 369 -8.21 3.25 9.83
C PRO A 369 -9.56 3.10 9.10
N SER A 370 -9.64 2.31 8.01
CA SER A 370 -10.91 2.01 7.34
C SER A 370 -11.76 1.02 8.12
N GLY A 371 -11.14 0.17 8.93
CA GLY A 371 -11.80 -0.93 9.62
C GLY A 371 -12.20 -2.12 8.75
N GLU A 372 -11.76 -2.15 7.50
CA GLU A 372 -12.10 -3.22 6.54
C GLU A 372 -11.27 -4.49 6.78
N THR A 373 -10.06 -4.35 7.34
CA THR A 373 -9.21 -5.50 7.65
C THR A 373 -9.73 -6.24 8.87
N PRO A 374 -10.01 -7.56 8.77
CA PRO A 374 -10.51 -8.32 9.91
C PRO A 374 -9.55 -8.30 11.10
N THR A 375 -10.09 -8.32 12.32
CA THR A 375 -9.31 -8.37 13.56
C THR A 375 -9.35 -9.73 14.26
N ASP A 376 -10.12 -10.70 13.75
CA ASP A 376 -10.19 -12.06 14.30
C ASP A 376 -8.87 -12.80 14.08
N PRO A 377 -8.15 -13.18 15.17
CA PRO A 377 -6.86 -13.85 15.08
C PRO A 377 -6.89 -15.19 14.32
N ASP A 378 -8.06 -15.87 14.30
CA ASP A 378 -8.20 -17.16 13.66
C ASP A 378 -8.08 -17.09 12.13
N LEU A 379 -8.33 -15.92 11.54
CA LEU A 379 -8.15 -15.67 10.11
C LEU A 379 -6.67 -15.54 9.69
N TYR A 380 -5.75 -15.48 10.64
CA TYR A 380 -4.32 -15.23 10.40
C TYR A 380 -3.41 -16.43 10.70
N GLN A 381 -3.97 -17.61 10.93
CA GLN A 381 -3.21 -18.83 11.25
C GLN A 381 -2.41 -19.35 10.04
N ALA A 382 -2.88 -19.08 8.82
CA ALA A 382 -2.18 -19.36 7.59
C ALA A 382 -1.91 -18.03 6.88
N GLY A 383 -0.69 -17.63 6.73
CA GLY A 383 -0.36 -16.40 6.01
C GLY A 383 1.08 -15.98 6.27
N GLY A 384 1.59 -15.24 5.32
CA GLY A 384 2.99 -14.98 5.17
C GLY A 384 3.59 -15.93 4.13
N ALA A 385 4.68 -15.56 3.55
CA ALA A 385 5.34 -16.26 2.46
C ALA A 385 5.76 -17.70 2.81
#